data_ce3db6c447934b30c251381d820991dd
#
_entry.id   ce3db6c447934b30c251381d820991dd
#
_cell.length_a   1.000
_cell.length_b   1.000
_cell.length_c   1.000
_cell.angle_alpha   90.00
_cell.angle_beta   90.00
_cell.angle_gamma   90.00
#
_symmetry.space_group_name_H-M   'P 1'
#
loop_
_entity.id
_entity.type
_entity.pdbx_description
1 polymer ?
#
loop_
_entity_poly.entity_id
_entity_poly.type
_entity_poly.pdbx_seq_one_letter_code
_entity_poly.pdbx_strand_id
1 'polypeptide(L)'
;MSRLPGVDPDGALDARVHAAFQEMTERMGAIPDNLRVLAHKPGYVDLLQAVSRAIDAPTDIDPVLKQMVELKVARLHGCEYSIDLLEGALVEKGVGEDALHELDFHRDSALFDERGKLALTFAEKMVLDAVDDELFTLVRRTFSLPETLELLVTVALESFYALVNRTLGLKPQGFRDRATTTPIGSAVEGEPAE
;
A
#
# COMPACT_ATOMS: atom_id res chain seq x y z
N MET A 1 16.19 13.64 -4.25
CA MET A 1 15.87 14.37 -3.00
C MET A 1 14.41 14.80 -3.05
N SER A 2 13.67 14.63 -1.95
CA SER A 2 12.33 15.18 -1.79
C SER A 2 12.34 16.71 -1.93
N ARG A 3 11.22 17.29 -2.39
CA ARG A 3 11.06 18.77 -2.48
C ARG A 3 10.99 19.46 -1.12
N LEU A 4 10.59 18.73 -0.07
CA LEU A 4 10.63 19.17 1.31
C LEU A 4 11.53 18.23 2.10
N PRO A 5 12.35 18.76 3.06
CA PRO A 5 13.16 17.89 3.91
C PRO A 5 12.26 17.04 4.82
N GLY A 6 12.67 15.82 5.11
CA GLY A 6 12.07 15.04 6.20
C GLY A 6 12.54 15.54 7.56
N VAL A 7 11.75 15.34 8.58
CA VAL A 7 12.17 15.57 9.98
C VAL A 7 13.31 14.60 10.29
N ASP A 8 14.32 15.10 11.01
CA ASP A 8 15.44 14.27 11.49
C ASP A 8 14.95 13.32 12.58
N PRO A 9 15.07 11.99 12.38
CA PRO A 9 14.60 11.02 13.36
C PRO A 9 15.35 11.09 14.70
N ASP A 10 16.60 11.57 14.71
CA ASP A 10 17.44 11.68 15.88
C ASP A 10 17.32 13.05 16.59
N GLY A 11 16.50 13.94 16.03
CA GLY A 11 16.26 15.28 16.57
C GLY A 11 15.27 15.32 17.73
N ALA A 12 15.00 16.52 18.21
CA ALA A 12 13.95 16.75 19.22
C ALA A 12 12.57 16.64 18.56
N LEU A 13 11.88 15.50 18.76
CA LEU A 13 10.59 15.18 18.16
C LEU A 13 9.42 15.39 19.13
N ASP A 14 8.25 15.75 18.59
CA ASP A 14 6.98 15.55 19.28
C ASP A 14 6.81 14.06 19.63
N ALA A 15 6.28 13.75 20.83
CA ALA A 15 6.16 12.38 21.32
C ALA A 15 5.37 11.46 20.36
N ARG A 16 4.36 11.99 19.66
CA ARG A 16 3.56 11.25 18.66
C ARG A 16 4.39 10.88 17.42
N VAL A 17 5.22 11.80 16.97
CA VAL A 17 6.13 11.58 15.85
C VAL A 17 7.16 10.51 16.21
N HIS A 18 7.74 10.61 17.40
CA HIS A 18 8.71 9.63 17.88
C HIS A 18 8.09 8.22 17.96
N ALA A 19 6.91 8.10 18.55
CA ALA A 19 6.20 6.82 18.64
C ALA A 19 5.89 6.24 17.24
N ALA A 20 5.44 7.07 16.29
CA ALA A 20 5.17 6.64 14.93
C ALA A 20 6.43 6.19 14.19
N PHE A 21 7.55 6.86 14.39
CA PHE A 21 8.83 6.47 13.79
C PHE A 21 9.33 5.13 14.34
N GLN A 22 9.20 4.90 15.65
CA GLN A 22 9.52 3.62 16.26
C GLN A 22 8.65 2.49 15.68
N GLU A 23 7.33 2.67 15.65
CA GLU A 23 6.38 1.70 15.08
C GLU A 23 6.75 1.34 13.63
N MET A 24 7.05 2.34 12.79
CA MET A 24 7.42 2.07 11.40
C MET A 24 8.77 1.37 11.27
N THR A 25 9.74 1.72 12.10
CA THR A 25 11.04 1.05 12.12
C THR A 25 10.90 -0.43 12.51
N GLU A 26 10.09 -0.73 13.53
CA GLU A 26 9.82 -2.11 13.95
C GLU A 26 9.08 -2.91 12.88
N ARG A 27 8.09 -2.31 12.21
CA ARG A 27 7.23 -2.97 11.23
C ARG A 27 7.88 -3.16 9.86
N MET A 28 8.66 -2.16 9.41
CA MET A 28 9.14 -2.07 8.03
C MET A 28 10.67 -2.01 7.91
N GLY A 29 11.39 -2.04 9.04
CA GLY A 29 12.85 -1.87 9.05
C GLY A 29 13.34 -0.48 8.63
N ALA A 30 12.43 0.47 8.39
CA ALA A 30 12.77 1.83 7.97
C ALA A 30 11.62 2.79 8.27
N ILE A 31 11.93 4.08 8.38
CA ILE A 31 10.91 5.14 8.46
C ILE A 31 10.58 5.59 7.03
N PRO A 32 9.31 5.47 6.59
CA PRO A 32 8.89 5.93 5.27
C PRO A 32 9.12 7.44 5.10
N ASP A 33 9.67 7.85 3.96
CA ASP A 33 10.02 9.25 3.70
C ASP A 33 8.79 10.18 3.69
N ASN A 34 7.63 9.70 3.24
CA ASN A 34 6.39 10.49 3.31
C ASN A 34 6.02 10.80 4.78
N LEU A 35 6.17 9.85 5.68
CA LEU A 35 5.93 10.06 7.10
C LEU A 35 6.91 11.08 7.68
N ARG A 36 8.20 11.00 7.31
CA ARG A 36 9.22 11.98 7.75
C ARG A 36 8.88 13.40 7.29
N VAL A 37 8.40 13.58 6.07
CA VAL A 37 8.00 14.90 5.57
C VAL A 37 6.72 15.39 6.25
N LEU A 38 5.71 14.55 6.40
CA LEU A 38 4.44 14.93 7.04
C LEU A 38 4.58 15.16 8.54
N ALA A 39 5.63 14.63 9.18
CA ALA A 39 5.93 14.82 10.59
C ALA A 39 6.26 16.27 10.99
N HIS A 40 6.56 17.17 10.04
CA HIS A 40 6.61 18.60 10.31
C HIS A 40 5.29 19.15 10.87
N LYS A 41 4.18 18.42 10.70
CA LYS A 41 2.90 18.71 11.30
C LYS A 41 2.37 17.48 12.03
N PRO A 42 2.64 17.32 13.34
CA PRO A 42 2.32 16.10 14.09
C PRO A 42 0.89 15.61 13.96
N GLY A 43 -0.11 16.50 13.78
CA GLY A 43 -1.49 16.12 13.52
C GLY A 43 -1.69 15.33 12.21
N TYR A 44 -0.79 15.44 11.24
CA TYR A 44 -0.84 14.60 10.03
C TYR A 44 -0.29 13.19 10.32
N VAL A 45 0.62 13.05 11.27
CA VAL A 45 1.06 11.73 11.74
C VAL A 45 -0.12 10.98 12.38
N ASP A 46 -0.89 11.66 13.25
CA ASP A 46 -2.11 11.09 13.85
C ASP A 46 -3.12 10.65 12.78
N LEU A 47 -3.32 11.48 11.75
CA LEU A 47 -4.20 11.15 10.62
C LEU A 47 -3.71 9.89 9.88
N LEU A 48 -2.43 9.84 9.51
CA LEU A 48 -1.86 8.70 8.79
C LEU A 48 -1.94 7.42 9.62
N GLN A 49 -1.65 7.48 10.92
CA GLN A 49 -1.79 6.33 11.80
C GLN A 49 -3.25 5.86 11.92
N ALA A 50 -4.21 6.80 11.98
CA ALA A 50 -5.63 6.45 12.00
C ALA A 50 -6.07 5.77 10.69
N VAL A 51 -5.60 6.26 9.55
CA VAL A 51 -5.84 5.67 8.23
C VAL A 51 -5.20 4.28 8.16
N SER A 52 -3.92 4.13 8.55
CA SER A 52 -3.23 2.84 8.56
C SER A 52 -4.00 1.81 9.40
N ARG A 53 -4.40 2.17 10.61
CA ARG A 53 -5.21 1.28 11.46
C ARG A 53 -6.55 0.88 10.83
N ALA A 54 -7.18 1.78 10.09
CA ALA A 54 -8.43 1.49 9.40
C ALA A 54 -8.22 0.53 8.21
N ILE A 55 -7.10 0.68 7.50
CA ILE A 55 -6.71 -0.22 6.39
C ILE A 55 -6.28 -1.60 6.92
N ASP A 56 -5.51 -1.63 8.02
CA ASP A 56 -4.99 -2.86 8.63
C ASP A 56 -6.04 -3.59 9.50
N ALA A 57 -7.24 -3.00 9.70
CA ALA A 57 -8.34 -3.67 10.40
C ALA A 57 -8.74 -4.97 9.67
N PRO A 58 -9.32 -5.96 10.38
CA PRO A 58 -9.84 -7.15 9.74
C PRO A 58 -10.71 -6.79 8.54
N THR A 59 -10.39 -7.37 7.39
CA THR A 59 -11.00 -7.04 6.11
C THR A 59 -11.86 -8.20 5.61
N ASP A 60 -12.94 -7.88 4.89
CA ASP A 60 -13.77 -8.86 4.20
C ASP A 60 -13.18 -9.23 2.82
N ILE A 61 -12.23 -8.42 2.31
CA ILE A 61 -11.52 -8.65 1.05
C ILE A 61 -10.20 -9.38 1.36
N ASP A 62 -9.81 -10.31 0.50
CA ASP A 62 -8.49 -10.94 0.57
C ASP A 62 -7.38 -9.87 0.65
N PRO A 63 -6.50 -9.92 1.67
CA PRO A 63 -5.49 -8.88 1.89
C PRO A 63 -4.49 -8.73 0.75
N VAL A 64 -4.23 -9.80 -0.02
CA VAL A 64 -3.34 -9.74 -1.19
C VAL A 64 -4.06 -9.04 -2.33
N LEU A 65 -5.34 -9.38 -2.58
CA LEU A 65 -6.15 -8.70 -3.59
C LEU A 65 -6.26 -7.20 -3.30
N LYS A 66 -6.51 -6.82 -2.05
CA LYS A 66 -6.57 -5.41 -1.63
C LYS A 66 -5.27 -4.68 -1.95
N GLN A 67 -4.14 -5.28 -1.61
CA GLN A 67 -2.82 -4.68 -1.87
C GLN A 67 -2.47 -4.64 -3.37
N MET A 68 -2.95 -5.62 -4.15
CA MET A 68 -2.87 -5.58 -5.62
C MET A 68 -3.69 -4.41 -6.20
N VAL A 69 -4.85 -4.11 -5.62
CA VAL A 69 -5.64 -2.92 -5.98
C VAL A 69 -4.86 -1.64 -5.68
N GLU A 70 -4.24 -1.54 -4.51
CA GLU A 70 -3.38 -0.39 -4.16
C GLU A 70 -2.22 -0.25 -5.15
N LEU A 71 -1.53 -1.34 -5.48
CA LEU A 71 -0.43 -1.33 -6.46
C LEU A 71 -0.91 -0.90 -7.85
N LYS A 72 -2.07 -1.36 -8.30
CA LYS A 72 -2.68 -0.92 -9.56
C LYS A 72 -2.92 0.58 -9.58
N VAL A 73 -3.47 1.14 -8.50
CA VAL A 73 -3.69 2.58 -8.34
C VAL A 73 -2.37 3.36 -8.35
N ALA A 74 -1.36 2.89 -7.61
CA ALA A 74 -0.04 3.51 -7.58
C ALA A 74 0.60 3.57 -8.97
N ARG A 75 0.47 2.49 -9.77
CA ARG A 75 0.96 2.42 -11.15
C ARG A 75 0.21 3.37 -12.07
N LEU A 76 -1.11 3.43 -11.98
CA LEU A 76 -1.93 4.36 -12.77
C LEU A 76 -1.56 5.82 -12.49
N HIS A 77 -1.26 6.15 -11.24
CA HIS A 77 -0.75 7.47 -10.88
C HIS A 77 0.74 7.66 -11.22
N GLY A 78 1.49 6.63 -11.57
CA GLY A 78 2.95 6.69 -11.81
C GLY A 78 3.72 7.08 -10.56
N CYS A 79 3.33 6.59 -9.38
CA CYS A 79 3.99 6.88 -8.11
C CYS A 79 5.06 5.84 -7.81
N GLU A 80 6.30 6.07 -8.30
CA GLU A 80 7.44 5.16 -8.10
C GLU A 80 7.68 4.81 -6.62
N TYR A 81 7.45 5.75 -5.71
CA TYR A 81 7.58 5.55 -4.28
C TYR A 81 6.56 4.54 -3.73
N SER A 82 5.26 4.71 -4.06
CA SER A 82 4.21 3.77 -3.64
C SER A 82 4.40 2.40 -4.30
N ILE A 83 4.84 2.35 -5.56
CA ILE A 83 5.12 1.10 -6.28
C ILE A 83 6.19 0.30 -5.55
N ASP A 84 7.34 0.91 -5.23
CA ASP A 84 8.43 0.27 -4.49
C ASP A 84 7.95 -0.31 -3.14
N LEU A 85 7.16 0.48 -2.39
CA LEU A 85 6.62 0.08 -1.10
C LEU A 85 5.66 -1.10 -1.21
N LEU A 86 4.70 -1.02 -2.13
CA LEU A 86 3.64 -2.02 -2.28
C LEU A 86 4.14 -3.31 -2.92
N GLU A 87 5.04 -3.23 -3.90
CA GLU A 87 5.69 -4.42 -4.46
C GLU A 87 6.53 -5.14 -3.41
N GLY A 88 7.29 -4.41 -2.58
CA GLY A 88 8.02 -5.00 -1.46
C GLY A 88 7.11 -5.78 -0.51
N ALA A 89 6.01 -5.17 -0.07
CA ALA A 89 5.07 -5.80 0.83
C ALA A 89 4.32 -7.00 0.20
N LEU A 90 4.06 -7.00 -1.12
CA LEU A 90 3.48 -8.14 -1.83
C LEU A 90 4.48 -9.30 -1.96
N VAL A 91 5.75 -9.01 -2.24
CA VAL A 91 6.83 -10.01 -2.28
C VAL A 91 7.00 -10.67 -0.92
N GLU A 92 6.98 -9.91 0.18
CA GLU A 92 7.02 -10.45 1.56
C GLU A 92 5.83 -11.39 1.85
N LYS A 93 4.67 -11.16 1.22
CA LYS A 93 3.50 -12.05 1.29
C LYS A 93 3.57 -13.25 0.35
N GLY A 94 4.66 -13.42 -0.40
CA GLY A 94 4.87 -14.53 -1.31
C GLY A 94 4.23 -14.37 -2.70
N VAL A 95 3.84 -13.16 -3.08
CA VAL A 95 3.34 -12.88 -4.43
C VAL A 95 4.50 -12.98 -5.43
N GLY A 96 4.33 -13.83 -6.44
CA GLY A 96 5.35 -14.06 -7.46
C GLY A 96 5.47 -12.90 -8.46
N GLU A 97 6.66 -12.78 -9.05
CA GLU A 97 6.99 -11.75 -10.04
C GLU A 97 6.03 -11.75 -11.24
N ASP A 98 5.56 -12.92 -11.68
CA ASP A 98 4.62 -13.05 -12.80
C ASP A 98 3.29 -12.32 -12.49
N ALA A 99 2.77 -12.46 -11.26
CA ALA A 99 1.54 -11.80 -10.85
C ALA A 99 1.71 -10.27 -10.78
N LEU A 100 2.88 -9.81 -10.30
CA LEU A 100 3.21 -8.38 -10.30
C LEU A 100 3.32 -7.84 -11.72
N HIS A 101 3.96 -8.59 -12.63
CA HIS A 101 4.13 -8.18 -14.03
C HIS A 101 2.78 -8.14 -14.77
N GLU A 102 1.93 -9.15 -14.57
CA GLU A 102 0.65 -9.26 -15.25
C GLU A 102 -0.47 -8.37 -14.67
N LEU A 103 -0.20 -7.65 -13.58
CA LEU A 103 -1.19 -6.76 -12.96
C LEU A 103 -1.76 -5.72 -13.94
N ASP A 104 -0.94 -5.22 -14.86
CA ASP A 104 -1.38 -4.23 -15.85
C ASP A 104 -2.21 -4.86 -16.97
N PHE A 105 -2.08 -6.17 -17.15
CA PHE A 105 -2.81 -6.97 -18.12
C PHE A 105 -3.87 -7.88 -17.47
N HIS A 106 -4.29 -7.55 -16.25
CA HIS A 106 -5.14 -8.36 -15.38
C HIS A 106 -6.39 -8.92 -16.08
N ARG A 107 -6.96 -8.21 -17.05
CA ARG A 107 -8.19 -8.63 -17.76
C ARG A 107 -8.01 -9.92 -18.55
N ASP A 108 -6.85 -10.08 -19.18
CA ASP A 108 -6.51 -11.22 -20.03
C ASP A 108 -5.67 -12.28 -19.31
N SER A 109 -5.17 -11.97 -18.12
CA SER A 109 -4.32 -12.86 -17.33
C SER A 109 -5.11 -14.02 -16.73
N ALA A 110 -4.53 -15.21 -16.77
CA ALA A 110 -5.05 -16.39 -16.10
C ALA A 110 -4.69 -16.44 -14.59
N LEU A 111 -3.82 -15.52 -14.13
CA LEU A 111 -3.39 -15.46 -12.71
C LEU A 111 -4.42 -14.80 -11.81
N PHE A 112 -5.37 -14.07 -12.36
CA PHE A 112 -6.45 -13.43 -11.61
C PHE A 112 -7.78 -14.12 -11.90
N ASP A 113 -8.51 -14.44 -10.85
CA ASP A 113 -9.90 -14.91 -10.96
C ASP A 113 -10.84 -13.75 -11.38
N GLU A 114 -12.08 -14.07 -11.71
CA GLU A 114 -13.06 -13.08 -12.18
C GLU A 114 -13.35 -12.00 -11.12
N ARG A 115 -13.28 -12.36 -9.84
CA ARG A 115 -13.46 -11.42 -8.73
C ARG A 115 -12.29 -10.44 -8.63
N GLY A 116 -11.06 -10.94 -8.73
CA GLY A 116 -9.85 -10.13 -8.76
C GLY A 116 -9.80 -9.21 -9.98
N LYS A 117 -10.11 -9.74 -11.18
CA LYS A 117 -10.20 -8.94 -12.40
C LYS A 117 -11.21 -7.80 -12.29
N LEU A 118 -12.36 -8.07 -11.67
CA LEU A 118 -13.38 -7.05 -11.44
C LEU A 118 -12.91 -5.97 -10.47
N ALA A 119 -12.27 -6.35 -9.35
CA ALA A 119 -11.72 -5.39 -8.39
C ALA A 119 -10.67 -4.47 -9.04
N LEU A 120 -9.74 -5.04 -9.79
CA LEU A 120 -8.69 -4.30 -10.50
C LEU A 120 -9.26 -3.39 -11.61
N THR A 121 -10.27 -3.88 -12.34
CA THR A 121 -10.97 -3.08 -13.36
C THR A 121 -11.73 -1.92 -12.71
N PHE A 122 -12.40 -2.17 -11.59
CA PHE A 122 -13.10 -1.13 -10.85
C PHE A 122 -12.14 -0.05 -10.36
N ALA A 123 -11.00 -0.45 -9.79
CA ALA A 123 -9.95 0.49 -9.37
C ALA A 123 -9.43 1.34 -10.53
N GLU A 124 -9.14 0.72 -11.68
CA GLU A 124 -8.71 1.43 -12.87
C GLU A 124 -9.76 2.46 -13.34
N LYS A 125 -11.01 2.05 -13.44
CA LYS A 125 -12.11 2.92 -13.86
C LYS A 125 -12.38 4.05 -12.87
N MET A 126 -12.23 3.79 -11.58
CA MET A 126 -12.38 4.81 -10.54
C MET A 126 -11.28 5.89 -10.63
N VAL A 127 -10.03 5.49 -10.84
CA VAL A 127 -8.91 6.45 -11.03
C VAL A 127 -9.09 7.27 -12.31
N LEU A 128 -9.68 6.69 -13.35
CA LEU A 128 -9.91 7.35 -14.65
C LEU A 128 -11.23 8.15 -14.70
N ASP A 129 -11.98 8.24 -13.60
CA ASP A 129 -13.32 8.86 -13.54
C ASP A 129 -14.29 8.29 -14.60
N ALA A 130 -14.26 6.97 -14.76
CA ALA A 130 -14.97 6.23 -15.80
C ALA A 130 -15.82 5.05 -15.26
N VAL A 131 -16.25 5.14 -13.99
CA VAL A 131 -17.19 4.19 -13.40
C VAL A 131 -18.60 4.53 -13.86
N ASP A 132 -19.22 3.62 -14.59
CA ASP A 132 -20.62 3.72 -14.99
C ASP A 132 -21.54 2.86 -14.08
N ASP A 133 -22.85 3.03 -14.26
CA ASP A 133 -23.85 2.33 -13.46
C ASP A 133 -23.83 0.81 -13.70
N GLU A 134 -23.43 0.34 -14.88
CA GLU A 134 -23.32 -1.07 -15.20
C GLU A 134 -22.18 -1.73 -14.43
N LEU A 135 -20.99 -1.14 -14.49
CA LEU A 135 -19.84 -1.60 -13.71
C LEU A 135 -20.12 -1.56 -12.21
N PHE A 136 -20.70 -0.46 -11.71
CA PHE A 136 -21.03 -0.35 -10.29
C PHE A 136 -22.03 -1.40 -9.85
N THR A 137 -23.04 -1.69 -10.68
CA THR A 137 -24.02 -2.75 -10.43
C THR A 137 -23.35 -4.13 -10.38
N LEU A 138 -22.40 -4.40 -11.28
CA LEU A 138 -21.65 -5.66 -11.29
C LEU A 138 -20.80 -5.81 -10.02
N VAL A 139 -20.10 -4.75 -9.60
CA VAL A 139 -19.34 -4.73 -8.34
C VAL A 139 -20.27 -5.04 -7.15
N ARG A 140 -21.43 -4.38 -7.08
CA ARG A 140 -22.43 -4.59 -6.01
C ARG A 140 -23.05 -6.01 -6.00
N ARG A 141 -23.04 -6.72 -7.10
CA ARG A 141 -23.49 -8.13 -7.17
C ARG A 141 -22.39 -9.12 -6.77
N THR A 142 -21.14 -8.75 -6.98
CA THR A 142 -19.97 -9.60 -6.73
C THR A 142 -19.39 -9.43 -5.32
N PHE A 143 -19.45 -8.21 -4.80
CA PHE A 143 -18.94 -7.82 -3.49
C PHE A 143 -20.08 -7.43 -2.55
N SER A 144 -19.97 -7.80 -1.28
CA SER A 144 -20.86 -7.32 -0.23
C SER A 144 -20.79 -5.80 -0.07
N LEU A 145 -21.69 -5.22 0.71
CA LEU A 145 -21.63 -3.77 0.96
C LEU A 145 -20.34 -3.34 1.68
N PRO A 146 -19.88 -4.03 2.74
CA PRO A 146 -18.60 -3.72 3.38
C PRO A 146 -17.42 -3.82 2.39
N GLU A 147 -17.32 -4.91 1.61
CA GLU A 147 -16.26 -5.10 0.61
C GLU A 147 -16.28 -4.01 -0.48
N THR A 148 -17.46 -3.60 -0.95
CA THR A 148 -17.56 -2.50 -1.91
C THR A 148 -17.05 -1.19 -1.34
N LEU A 149 -17.40 -0.88 -0.10
CA LEU A 149 -16.90 0.32 0.60
C LEU A 149 -15.39 0.24 0.83
N GLU A 150 -14.89 -0.94 1.17
CA GLU A 150 -13.45 -1.16 1.36
C GLU A 150 -12.68 -0.94 0.06
N LEU A 151 -13.15 -1.46 -1.08
CA LEU A 151 -12.55 -1.18 -2.40
C LEU A 151 -12.54 0.31 -2.73
N LEU A 152 -13.67 0.99 -2.56
CA LEU A 152 -13.79 2.43 -2.78
C LEU A 152 -12.76 3.23 -1.96
N VAL A 153 -12.71 2.94 -0.66
CA VAL A 153 -11.82 3.64 0.27
C VAL A 153 -10.36 3.33 -0.03
N THR A 154 -10.02 2.08 -0.33
CA THR A 154 -8.66 1.67 -0.71
C THR A 154 -8.16 2.45 -1.93
N VAL A 155 -8.96 2.52 -3.00
CA VAL A 155 -8.60 3.29 -4.21
C VAL A 155 -8.43 4.77 -3.92
N ALA A 156 -9.35 5.36 -3.14
CA ALA A 156 -9.29 6.79 -2.79
C ALA A 156 -8.07 7.12 -1.93
N LEU A 157 -7.74 6.29 -0.96
CA LEU A 157 -6.60 6.50 -0.07
C LEU A 157 -5.27 6.34 -0.80
N GLU A 158 -5.10 5.31 -1.63
CA GLU A 158 -3.86 5.17 -2.41
C GLU A 158 -3.72 6.31 -3.44
N SER A 159 -4.83 6.79 -4.03
CA SER A 159 -4.80 7.99 -4.87
C SER A 159 -4.34 9.23 -4.09
N PHE A 160 -4.79 9.39 -2.84
CA PHE A 160 -4.32 10.45 -1.95
C PHE A 160 -2.81 10.33 -1.69
N TYR A 161 -2.33 9.13 -1.32
CA TYR A 161 -0.89 8.92 -1.09
C TYR A 161 -0.07 9.17 -2.35
N ALA A 162 -0.50 8.64 -3.49
CA ALA A 162 0.20 8.82 -4.75
C ALA A 162 0.33 10.31 -5.14
N LEU A 163 -0.74 11.09 -4.98
CA LEU A 163 -0.71 12.54 -5.22
C LEU A 163 0.27 13.26 -4.31
N VAL A 164 0.23 12.98 -3.00
CA VAL A 164 1.12 13.61 -2.02
C VAL A 164 2.58 13.23 -2.30
N ASN A 165 2.87 11.94 -2.44
CA ASN A 165 4.21 11.41 -2.63
C ASN A 165 4.86 11.95 -3.91
N ARG A 166 4.12 11.97 -5.02
CA ARG A 166 4.57 12.54 -6.31
C ARG A 166 4.80 14.04 -6.22
N THR A 167 3.89 14.78 -5.57
CA THR A 167 4.02 16.23 -5.39
C THR A 167 5.25 16.56 -4.54
N LEU A 168 5.55 15.76 -3.53
CA LEU A 168 6.75 15.86 -2.73
C LEU A 168 8.02 15.43 -3.48
N GLY A 169 7.88 14.74 -4.61
CA GLY A 169 9.01 14.23 -5.39
C GLY A 169 9.74 13.08 -4.68
N LEU A 170 9.02 12.29 -3.89
CA LEU A 170 9.60 11.14 -3.19
C LEU A 170 10.10 10.10 -4.19
N LYS A 171 11.19 9.44 -3.83
CA LYS A 171 11.85 8.40 -4.64
C LYS A 171 11.76 7.05 -3.92
N PRO A 172 11.84 5.94 -4.67
CA PRO A 172 11.95 4.61 -4.08
C PRO A 172 12.98 4.56 -2.97
N GLN A 173 12.67 3.84 -1.90
CA GLN A 173 13.56 3.61 -0.74
C GLN A 173 14.14 2.18 -0.73
N GLY A 174 13.94 1.39 -1.79
CA GLY A 174 14.43 0.02 -1.92
C GLY A 174 13.67 -0.98 -1.05
N PHE A 175 12.38 -0.76 -0.80
CA PHE A 175 11.56 -1.74 -0.06
C PHE A 175 11.45 -3.05 -0.81
N ARG A 176 11.26 -3.01 -2.14
CA ARG A 176 11.23 -4.20 -2.98
C ARG A 176 12.54 -4.97 -2.96
N ASP A 177 13.68 -4.28 -3.09
CA ASP A 177 14.99 -4.92 -3.10
C ASP A 177 15.26 -5.63 -1.76
N ARG A 178 14.87 -5.03 -0.64
CA ARG A 178 14.99 -5.66 0.69
C ARG A 178 14.12 -6.90 0.82
N ALA A 179 12.89 -6.86 0.35
CA ALA A 179 11.98 -8.00 0.39
C ALA A 179 12.51 -9.21 -0.40
N THR A 180 13.17 -8.99 -1.54
CA THR A 180 13.77 -10.07 -2.35
C THR A 180 15.05 -10.65 -1.74
N THR A 181 15.76 -9.89 -0.91
CA THR A 181 17.03 -10.33 -0.29
C THR A 181 16.84 -11.02 1.06
N THR A 182 15.66 -10.90 1.69
CA THR A 182 15.35 -11.61 2.94
C THR A 182 14.69 -12.96 2.61
N PRO A 183 15.32 -14.12 2.91
CA PRO A 183 14.71 -15.41 2.62
C PRO A 183 13.39 -15.54 3.39
N ILE A 184 12.31 -15.92 2.69
CA ILE A 184 11.05 -16.34 3.31
C ILE A 184 11.39 -17.60 4.15
N GLY A 185 11.57 -17.45 5.46
CA GLY A 185 11.86 -18.59 6.34
C GLY A 185 12.88 -18.38 7.45
N SER A 186 13.40 -17.18 7.69
CA SER A 186 14.23 -16.91 8.89
C SER A 186 13.41 -16.52 10.13
N ALA A 187 12.25 -17.14 10.32
CA ALA A 187 11.63 -17.14 11.63
C ALA A 187 12.42 -18.10 12.51
N VAL A 188 13.19 -17.55 13.42
CA VAL A 188 13.86 -18.09 14.59
C VAL A 188 13.46 -19.54 14.90
N GLU A 189 14.31 -20.49 14.53
CA GLU A 189 14.35 -21.79 15.23
C GLU A 189 14.79 -21.47 16.67
N GLY A 190 13.82 -21.46 17.57
CA GLY A 190 14.12 -21.42 19.00
C GLY A 190 14.94 -22.63 19.38
N GLU A 191 16.16 -22.40 19.83
CA GLU A 191 16.94 -23.43 20.49
C GLU A 191 16.13 -24.03 21.65
N PRO A 192 16.05 -25.40 21.77
CA PRO A 192 15.47 -25.97 22.95
C PRO A 192 16.44 -25.74 24.12
N ALA A 193 15.93 -25.11 25.17
CA ALA A 193 16.64 -24.99 26.44
C ALA A 193 16.91 -26.39 27.01
N GLU A 194 18.19 -26.70 27.24
CA GLU A 194 18.64 -27.78 28.11
C GLU A 194 18.40 -27.47 29.60
#